data_b2f484d2bb1027f1e75c369e61eb944e
#
_entry.id   b2f484d2bb1027f1e75c369e61eb944e
#
_cell.length_a   1.000
_cell.length_b   1.000
_cell.length_c   1.000
_cell.angle_alpha   90.00
_cell.angle_beta   90.00
_cell.angle_gamma   90.00
#
_symmetry.space_group_name_H-M   'P 1'
#
loop_
_entity.id
_entity.type
_entity.pdbx_description
1 polymer ?
#
loop_
_entity_poly.entity_id
_entity_poly.type
_entity_poly.pdbx_seq_one_letter_code
_entity_poly.pdbx_strand_id
1 'polypeptide(L)'
;SRGLGDVYKRQSQYGLEIVAGFDVREDLDGSMINGIPVFHMDDFPAKQKEYGATIGVITVPVEKAQEVTDRIIEGGIKALWNFTPFRIRVPEHIVVQNTSMYAHLAVMFNRLNSMNH
;
A
#
# COMPACT_ATOMS: atom_id res chain seq x y z
N SER A 1 0.33 12.90 -5.33
CA SER A 1 1.08 13.50 -4.24
C SER A 1 2.58 13.35 -4.47
N ARG A 2 3.33 14.19 -3.82
CA ARG A 2 4.78 14.21 -3.92
C ARG A 2 5.42 12.91 -3.45
N GLY A 3 4.92 12.38 -2.33
CA GLY A 3 5.46 11.16 -1.75
C GLY A 3 5.34 9.95 -2.66
N LEU A 4 4.22 9.83 -3.36
CA LEU A 4 3.99 8.73 -4.28
C LEU A 4 4.94 8.81 -5.48
N GLY A 5 5.17 10.02 -6.02
CA GLY A 5 6.12 10.21 -7.11
C GLY A 5 7.55 9.86 -6.73
N ASP A 6 7.97 10.21 -5.50
CA ASP A 6 9.30 9.90 -5.01
C ASP A 6 9.48 8.39 -4.81
N VAL A 7 8.47 7.72 -4.29
CA VAL A 7 8.47 6.26 -4.11
C VAL A 7 8.58 5.57 -5.47
N TYR A 8 7.80 6.01 -6.46
CA TYR A 8 7.84 5.46 -7.81
C TYR A 8 9.23 5.58 -8.44
N LYS A 9 9.84 6.77 -8.37
CA LYS A 9 11.17 7.00 -8.93
C LYS A 9 12.22 6.11 -8.28
N ARG A 10 12.15 5.96 -6.95
CA ARG A 10 13.09 5.13 -6.20
C ARG A 10 12.96 3.66 -6.58
N GLN A 11 11.73 3.18 -6.70
CA GLN A 11 11.46 1.80 -7.07
C GLN A 11 11.92 1.49 -8.49
N SER A 12 11.75 2.42 -9.41
CA SER A 12 12.21 2.25 -10.80
C SER A 12 13.72 2.06 -10.86
N GLN A 13 14.48 2.76 -10.02
CA GLN A 13 15.95 2.61 -9.95
C GLN A 13 16.37 1.22 -9.52
N TYR A 14 15.55 0.52 -8.74
CA TYR A 14 15.83 -0.84 -8.27
C TYR A 14 15.12 -1.91 -9.07
N GLY A 15 14.60 -1.56 -10.26
CA GLY A 15 13.88 -2.53 -11.08
C GLY A 15 12.46 -2.80 -10.65
N LEU A 16 11.92 -1.97 -9.74
CA LEU A 16 10.53 -2.06 -9.30
C LEU A 16 9.75 -0.88 -9.87
N GLU A 17 8.46 -1.07 -10.10
CA GLU A 17 7.60 0.04 -10.52
C GLU A 17 6.21 -0.11 -9.94
N ILE A 18 5.59 1.03 -9.64
CA ILE A 18 4.19 1.09 -9.24
C ILE A 18 3.36 1.17 -10.50
N VAL A 19 2.52 0.17 -10.75
CA VAL A 19 1.75 0.08 -11.99
C VAL A 19 0.34 0.64 -11.85
N ALA A 20 -0.25 0.59 -10.65
CA ALA A 20 -1.60 1.09 -10.43
C ALA A 20 -1.86 1.30 -8.95
N GLY A 21 -2.83 2.15 -8.63
CA GLY A 21 -3.37 2.31 -7.29
C GLY A 21 -4.83 1.86 -7.26
N PHE A 22 -5.32 1.46 -6.09
CA PHE A 22 -6.70 1.01 -5.91
C PHE A 22 -7.30 1.65 -4.67
N ASP A 23 -8.55 2.05 -4.77
CA ASP A 23 -9.26 2.68 -3.67
C ASP A 23 -10.71 2.21 -3.66
N VAL A 24 -11.34 2.26 -2.50
CA VAL A 24 -12.78 1.95 -2.38
C VAL A 24 -13.65 3.14 -2.74
N ARG A 25 -13.07 4.33 -2.89
CA ARG A 25 -13.78 5.55 -3.25
C ARG A 25 -14.04 5.57 -4.75
N GLU A 26 -15.30 5.72 -5.13
CA GLU A 26 -15.70 5.75 -6.54
C GLU A 26 -15.23 7.00 -7.27
N ASP A 27 -15.11 8.11 -6.57
CA ASP A 27 -14.68 9.38 -7.17
C ASP A 27 -13.22 9.38 -7.61
N LEU A 28 -12.42 8.43 -7.15
CA LEU A 28 -11.02 8.29 -7.56
C LEU A 28 -10.83 7.33 -8.73
N ASP A 29 -11.86 6.56 -9.07
CA ASP A 29 -11.77 5.58 -10.16
C ASP A 29 -11.51 6.29 -11.49
N GLY A 30 -10.49 5.83 -12.20
CA GLY A 30 -10.10 6.43 -13.47
C GLY A 30 -9.23 7.66 -13.35
N SER A 31 -8.90 8.11 -12.14
CA SER A 31 -8.01 9.25 -11.94
C SER A 31 -6.54 8.85 -12.10
N MET A 32 -5.66 9.84 -12.13
CA MET A 32 -4.21 9.62 -12.21
C MET A 32 -3.54 10.37 -11.08
N ILE A 33 -2.60 9.70 -10.39
CA ILE A 33 -1.79 10.32 -9.34
C ILE A 33 -0.32 10.14 -9.73
N ASN A 34 0.36 11.24 -10.05
CA ASN A 34 1.76 11.22 -10.50
C ASN A 34 2.00 10.25 -11.66
N GLY A 35 1.06 10.20 -12.61
CA GLY A 35 1.16 9.32 -13.76
C GLY A 35 0.76 7.87 -13.50
N ILE A 36 0.32 7.55 -12.27
CA ILE A 36 -0.11 6.21 -11.89
C ILE A 36 -1.64 6.16 -11.91
N PRO A 37 -2.24 5.26 -12.72
CA PRO A 37 -3.70 5.17 -12.76
C PRO A 37 -4.26 4.63 -11.44
N VAL A 38 -5.40 5.17 -11.04
CA VAL A 38 -6.13 4.73 -9.85
C VAL A 38 -7.45 4.12 -10.28
N PHE A 39 -7.74 2.94 -9.76
CA PHE A 39 -8.97 2.20 -10.08
C PHE A 39 -9.76 1.91 -8.82
N HIS A 40 -11.04 1.62 -8.98
CA HIS A 40 -11.84 1.15 -7.87
C HIS A 40 -11.39 -0.27 -7.48
N MET A 41 -11.45 -0.57 -6.19
CA MET A 41 -11.01 -1.86 -5.68
C MET A 41 -11.76 -3.04 -6.30
N ASP A 42 -13.00 -2.84 -6.74
CA ASP A 42 -13.78 -3.89 -7.40
C ASP A 42 -13.15 -4.32 -8.73
N ASP A 43 -12.35 -3.46 -9.35
CA ASP A 43 -11.66 -3.78 -10.59
C ASP A 43 -10.34 -4.52 -10.37
N PHE A 44 -9.98 -4.76 -9.11
CA PHE A 44 -8.67 -5.32 -8.78
C PHE A 44 -8.37 -6.65 -9.46
N PRO A 45 -9.25 -7.65 -9.43
CA PRO A 45 -8.92 -8.95 -10.04
C PRO A 45 -8.56 -8.84 -11.51
N ALA A 46 -9.32 -8.05 -12.27
CA ALA A 46 -9.07 -7.87 -13.71
C ALA A 46 -7.77 -7.10 -13.95
N LYS A 47 -7.53 -6.05 -13.19
CA LYS A 47 -6.33 -5.21 -13.33
C LYS A 47 -5.07 -5.95 -12.88
N GLN A 48 -5.15 -6.76 -11.84
CA GLN A 48 -4.04 -7.60 -11.40
C GLN A 48 -3.61 -8.55 -12.51
N LYS A 49 -4.58 -9.16 -13.18
CA LYS A 49 -4.30 -10.05 -14.30
C LYS A 49 -3.64 -9.32 -15.45
N GLU A 50 -4.09 -8.10 -15.73
CA GLU A 50 -3.54 -7.25 -16.80
C GLU A 50 -2.12 -6.81 -16.51
N TYR A 51 -1.85 -6.32 -15.30
CA TYR A 51 -0.54 -5.78 -14.92
C TYR A 51 0.45 -6.82 -14.42
N GLY A 52 -0.03 -7.95 -13.92
CA GLY A 52 0.84 -9.01 -13.41
C GLY A 52 1.65 -8.64 -12.18
N ALA A 53 1.17 -7.68 -11.38
CA ALA A 53 1.88 -7.27 -10.18
C ALA A 53 1.94 -8.41 -9.15
N THR A 54 3.05 -8.52 -8.42
CA THR A 54 3.25 -9.54 -7.40
C THR A 54 3.31 -8.99 -5.99
N ILE A 55 3.53 -7.69 -5.86
CA ILE A 55 3.66 -7.02 -4.56
C ILE A 55 2.54 -6.00 -4.41
N GLY A 56 1.82 -6.06 -3.29
CA GLY A 56 0.81 -5.09 -2.92
C GLY A 56 1.27 -4.23 -1.76
N VAL A 57 0.97 -2.94 -1.81
CA VAL A 57 1.23 -1.99 -0.73
C VAL A 57 -0.10 -1.57 -0.14
N ILE A 58 -0.25 -1.74 1.18
CA ILE A 58 -1.51 -1.48 1.87
C ILE A 58 -1.39 -0.23 2.73
N THR A 59 -2.17 0.80 2.39
CA THR A 59 -2.18 2.09 3.10
C THR A 59 -3.59 2.52 3.50
N VAL A 60 -4.57 1.64 3.39
CA VAL A 60 -5.98 1.94 3.67
C VAL A 60 -6.24 2.15 5.17
N PRO A 61 -7.40 2.72 5.55
CA PRO A 61 -7.78 2.82 6.96
C PRO A 61 -7.81 1.45 7.64
N VAL A 62 -7.53 1.43 8.94
CA VAL A 62 -7.42 0.20 9.75
C VAL A 62 -8.63 -0.72 9.58
N GLU A 63 -9.82 -0.14 9.53
CA GLU A 63 -11.08 -0.88 9.42
C GLU A 63 -11.22 -1.63 8.10
N LYS A 64 -10.44 -1.25 7.09
CA LYS A 64 -10.48 -1.85 5.77
C LYS A 64 -9.29 -2.77 5.50
N ALA A 65 -8.30 -2.78 6.37
CA ALA A 65 -7.03 -3.44 6.10
C ALA A 65 -7.17 -4.94 5.81
N GLN A 66 -7.91 -5.68 6.61
CA GLN A 66 -8.07 -7.12 6.40
C GLN A 66 -8.90 -7.42 5.16
N GLU A 67 -9.99 -6.70 4.94
CA GLU A 67 -10.84 -6.86 3.77
C GLU A 67 -10.06 -6.65 2.48
N VAL A 68 -9.30 -5.56 2.40
CA VAL A 68 -8.48 -5.26 1.23
C VAL A 68 -7.38 -6.30 1.05
N THR A 69 -6.74 -6.73 2.14
CA THR A 69 -5.73 -7.78 2.12
C THR A 69 -6.27 -9.06 1.49
N ASP A 70 -7.43 -9.51 1.96
CA ASP A 70 -8.04 -10.73 1.46
C ASP A 70 -8.33 -10.64 -0.04
N ARG A 71 -8.82 -9.50 -0.49
CA ARG A 71 -9.16 -9.29 -1.90
C ARG A 71 -7.91 -9.30 -2.79
N ILE A 72 -6.83 -8.66 -2.36
CA ILE A 72 -5.63 -8.61 -3.20
C ILE A 72 -4.90 -9.94 -3.21
N ILE A 73 -4.96 -10.72 -2.15
CA ILE A 73 -4.42 -12.08 -2.14
C ILE A 73 -5.19 -12.98 -3.11
N GLU A 74 -6.51 -12.87 -3.13
CA GLU A 74 -7.35 -13.61 -4.10
C GLU A 74 -6.97 -13.28 -5.54
N GLY A 75 -6.57 -12.04 -5.78
CA GLY A 75 -6.16 -11.59 -7.11
C GLY A 75 -4.77 -12.06 -7.54
N GLY A 76 -4.03 -12.74 -6.69
CA GLY A 76 -2.73 -13.32 -7.05
C GLY A 76 -1.50 -12.61 -6.50
N ILE A 77 -1.67 -11.64 -5.62
CA ILE A 77 -0.53 -10.97 -4.97
C ILE A 77 0.17 -11.98 -4.04
N LYS A 78 1.48 -11.99 -4.06
CA LYS A 78 2.31 -12.93 -3.31
C LYS A 78 3.01 -12.30 -2.11
N ALA A 79 3.21 -11.00 -2.12
CA ALA A 79 3.87 -10.28 -1.04
C ALA A 79 3.13 -8.98 -0.75
N LEU A 80 3.09 -8.61 0.53
CA LEU A 80 2.37 -7.44 1.00
C LEU A 80 3.29 -6.57 1.85
N TRP A 81 3.26 -5.27 1.57
CA TRP A 81 3.90 -4.28 2.42
C TRP A 81 2.78 -3.52 3.14
N ASN A 82 2.60 -3.82 4.41
CA ASN A 82 1.52 -3.27 5.20
C ASN A 82 1.99 -2.04 5.97
N PHE A 83 1.49 -0.88 5.59
CA PHE A 83 1.76 0.40 6.26
C PHE A 83 0.70 0.77 7.29
N THR A 84 -0.35 -0.04 7.45
CA THR A 84 -1.38 0.21 8.47
C THR A 84 -0.91 -0.30 9.83
N PRO A 85 -1.48 0.23 10.93
CA PRO A 85 -1.17 -0.32 12.26
C PRO A 85 -1.89 -1.63 12.54
N PHE A 86 -2.76 -2.09 11.64
CA PHE A 86 -3.52 -3.32 11.80
C PHE A 86 -2.66 -4.54 11.49
N ARG A 87 -2.75 -5.56 12.34
CA ARG A 87 -2.04 -6.82 12.11
C ARG A 87 -2.87 -7.71 11.18
N ILE A 88 -2.55 -7.67 9.89
CA ILE A 88 -3.27 -8.46 8.90
C ILE A 88 -2.93 -9.94 9.04
N ARG A 89 -3.93 -10.78 8.74
CA ARG A 89 -3.78 -12.24 8.75
C ARG A 89 -3.73 -12.73 7.31
N VAL A 90 -2.73 -13.54 7.02
CA VAL A 90 -2.51 -14.05 5.66
C VAL A 90 -2.16 -15.55 5.70
N PRO A 91 -2.39 -16.27 4.59
CA PRO A 91 -1.89 -17.65 4.46
C PRO A 91 -0.37 -17.71 4.56
N GLU A 92 0.16 -18.87 4.91
CA GLU A 92 1.60 -19.06 5.14
C GLU A 92 2.46 -18.74 3.92
N HIS A 93 1.95 -18.94 2.73
CA HIS A 93 2.71 -18.72 1.50
C HIS A 93 2.82 -17.24 1.10
N ILE A 94 2.17 -16.34 1.82
CA ILE A 94 2.21 -14.90 1.54
C ILE A 94 3.26 -14.25 2.43
N VAL A 95 4.16 -13.50 1.81
CA VAL A 95 5.19 -12.74 2.52
C VAL A 95 4.62 -11.40 2.94
N VAL A 96 4.79 -11.02 4.22
CA VAL A 96 4.31 -9.74 4.73
C VAL A 96 5.46 -8.97 5.38
N GLN A 97 5.61 -7.73 4.99
CA GLN A 97 6.47 -6.75 5.65
C GLN A 97 5.58 -5.71 6.31
N ASN A 98 5.73 -5.55 7.61
CA ASN A 98 4.98 -4.54 8.36
C ASN A 98 5.87 -3.34 8.67
N THR A 99 5.38 -2.13 8.34
CA THR A 99 6.06 -0.88 8.64
C THR A 99 5.02 0.08 9.19
N SER A 100 5.04 0.31 10.50
CA SER A 100 4.06 1.18 11.14
C SER A 100 4.54 2.63 11.11
N MET A 101 3.79 3.48 10.44
CA MET A 101 4.06 4.92 10.47
C MET A 101 3.83 5.49 11.87
N TYR A 102 2.90 4.92 12.63
CA TYR A 102 2.64 5.37 14.01
C TYR A 102 3.83 5.13 14.92
N ALA A 103 4.54 4.02 14.75
CA ALA A 103 5.74 3.75 15.53
C ALA A 103 6.83 4.80 15.27
N HIS A 104 7.01 5.18 14.02
CA HIS A 104 7.96 6.23 13.65
C HIS A 104 7.56 7.58 14.21
N LEU A 105 6.28 7.92 14.16
CA LEU A 105 5.75 9.15 14.74
C LEU A 105 5.94 9.19 16.25
N ALA A 106 5.72 8.07 16.94
CA ALA A 106 5.91 7.98 18.38
C ALA A 106 7.37 8.23 18.78
N VAL A 107 8.31 7.67 18.03
CA VAL A 107 9.74 7.90 18.26
C VAL A 107 10.08 9.37 18.08
N MET A 108 9.59 9.99 17.00
CA MET A 108 9.81 11.41 16.73
C MET A 108 9.23 12.29 17.84
N PHE A 109 8.01 11.99 18.27
CA PHE A 109 7.34 12.71 19.34
C PHE A 109 8.13 12.65 20.66
N ASN A 110 8.61 11.45 21.01
CA ASN A 110 9.43 11.27 22.21
C ASN A 110 10.74 12.04 22.15
N ARG A 111 11.37 12.10 20.98
CA ARG A 111 12.58 12.91 20.79
C ARG A 111 12.31 14.39 20.99
N LEU A 112 11.20 14.89 20.45
CA LEU A 112 10.81 16.28 20.62
C LEU A 112 10.59 16.61 22.10
N ASN A 113 9.93 15.74 22.84
CA ASN A 113 9.70 15.93 24.27
C ASN A 113 11.00 15.94 25.07
N SER A 114 11.94 15.07 24.72
CA SER A 114 13.25 15.02 25.39
C SER A 114 14.06 16.29 25.14
N MET A 115 13.93 16.90 23.98
CA MET A 115 14.65 18.15 23.66
C MET A 115 14.08 19.37 24.39
N ASN A 116 12.82 19.31 24.80
CA ASN A 116 12.13 20.42 25.47
C ASN A 116 12.32 20.39 26.99
N HIS A 117 13.06 19.44 27.50
CA HIS A 117 13.41 19.29 28.90
C HIS A 117 14.93 19.36 29.06
#